data_a2fe372bcae3bd74295c1531389bffe8
#
_entry.id   a2fe372bcae3bd74295c1531389bffe8
#
_cell.length_a   1.000
_cell.length_b   1.000
_cell.length_c   1.000
_cell.angle_alpha   90.00
_cell.angle_beta   90.00
_cell.angle_gamma   90.00
#
_symmetry.space_group_name_H-M   'P 1'
#
loop_
_entity.id
_entity.type
_entity.pdbx_description
1 polymer ?
#
loop_
_entity_poly.entity_id
_entity_poly.type
_entity_poly.pdbx_seq_one_letter_code
_entity_poly.pdbx_strand_id
1 'polypeptide(L)'
;MSQQPSVLVVEDNKTLRRLLEYRLGKRFDVRVAEHGEQALRLVEARAPDLIVSDIMMPVMDGFALLAALRAEPATEAIPFIFLTAKSDELAREKGLRKGVDDYLTKPFDIDHLISRVEQIVQRSQVYQTRLNAKIGRDFSDRLLPREMPAAPGYRTIFFSRPKEDGGGDLFDWTRTGDGAYLLTVGDIMGKGLQAKFYAFSFLSYIRSTIHAMLRTTVSPAALMTRVNEMLINDQVLEETFASLLLMRWEPANHRVVYANAGHCRPILVGPDGASMADHSDLILGLDPGTVYEDRALELPPDSALLCYTDGLNEQVARSGAMFGEGGVALGAQLARSADQPVHTLLTWMMSRSQEPKFEDDVLVFWLQREAERTAREAA
;
A
#
# COMPACT_ATOMS: atom_id res chain seq x y z
N MET A 1 -5.29 15.18 -7.69
CA MET A 1 -6.50 15.57 -8.44
C MET A 1 -7.26 14.29 -8.76
N SER A 2 -8.47 14.08 -8.24
CA SER A 2 -9.28 12.90 -8.57
C SER A 2 -9.59 12.91 -10.08
N GLN A 3 -9.20 11.85 -10.76
CA GLN A 3 -9.46 11.66 -12.18
C GLN A 3 -10.98 11.63 -12.40
N GLN A 4 -11.50 12.39 -13.36
CA GLN A 4 -12.93 12.34 -13.68
C GLN A 4 -13.31 10.91 -14.12
N PRO A 5 -14.45 10.35 -13.63
CA PRO A 5 -14.91 9.05 -14.06
C PRO A 5 -15.11 8.97 -15.57
N SER A 6 -14.72 7.85 -16.16
CA SER A 6 -14.77 7.61 -17.62
C SER A 6 -16.06 6.93 -18.01
N VAL A 7 -16.79 7.48 -18.98
CA VAL A 7 -18.04 6.91 -19.51
C VAL A 7 -17.91 6.65 -21.00
N LEU A 8 -18.26 5.45 -21.45
CA LEU A 8 -18.34 5.10 -22.86
C LEU A 8 -19.80 5.15 -23.35
N VAL A 9 -20.08 5.99 -24.32
CA VAL A 9 -21.41 6.10 -24.98
C VAL A 9 -21.35 5.37 -26.30
N VAL A 10 -22.27 4.40 -26.50
CA VAL A 10 -22.41 3.62 -27.75
C VAL A 10 -23.76 3.87 -28.34
N GLU A 11 -23.81 4.60 -29.47
CA GLU A 11 -25.04 5.05 -30.09
C GLU A 11 -24.80 5.25 -31.60
N ASP A 12 -25.58 4.63 -32.47
CA ASP A 12 -25.40 4.73 -33.91
C ASP A 12 -25.92 6.07 -34.47
N ASN A 13 -26.96 6.67 -33.85
CA ASN A 13 -27.48 7.97 -34.22
C ASN A 13 -26.46 9.08 -33.88
N LYS A 14 -25.86 9.64 -34.90
CA LYS A 14 -24.82 10.69 -34.77
C LYS A 14 -25.28 11.92 -33.99
N THR A 15 -26.55 12.32 -34.13
CA THR A 15 -27.06 13.51 -33.42
C THR A 15 -27.21 13.25 -31.94
N LEU A 16 -27.82 12.12 -31.57
CA LEU A 16 -27.96 11.72 -30.16
C LEU A 16 -26.60 11.47 -29.51
N ARG A 17 -25.69 10.76 -30.21
CA ARG A 17 -24.32 10.49 -29.73
C ARG A 17 -23.57 11.78 -29.39
N ARG A 18 -23.58 12.79 -30.27
CA ARG A 18 -22.96 14.09 -30.02
C ARG A 18 -23.60 14.85 -28.86
N LEU A 19 -24.93 14.78 -28.76
CA LEU A 19 -25.63 15.40 -27.65
C LEU A 19 -25.28 14.79 -26.31
N LEU A 20 -25.19 13.44 -26.22
CA LEU A 20 -24.77 12.71 -25.02
C LEU A 20 -23.30 12.99 -24.68
N GLU A 21 -22.42 12.97 -25.67
CA GLU A 21 -21.02 13.33 -25.51
C GLU A 21 -20.88 14.74 -24.91
N TYR A 22 -21.54 15.73 -25.43
CA TYR A 22 -21.49 17.11 -24.93
C TYR A 22 -22.09 17.25 -23.52
N ARG A 23 -23.24 16.63 -23.26
CA ARG A 23 -23.91 16.79 -21.95
C ARG A 23 -23.24 16.02 -20.82
N LEU A 24 -22.84 14.78 -21.07
CA LEU A 24 -22.08 13.96 -20.12
C LEU A 24 -20.66 14.47 -19.93
N GLY A 25 -20.03 14.98 -21.00
CA GLY A 25 -18.66 15.52 -20.96
C GLY A 25 -18.46 16.72 -20.02
N LYS A 26 -19.54 17.34 -19.51
CA LYS A 26 -19.44 18.36 -18.46
C LYS A 26 -19.06 17.80 -17.10
N ARG A 27 -19.22 16.49 -16.88
CA ARG A 27 -19.04 15.83 -15.57
C ARG A 27 -18.16 14.57 -15.63
N PHE A 28 -17.99 13.97 -16.81
CA PHE A 28 -17.29 12.72 -17.05
C PHE A 28 -16.26 12.86 -18.16
N ASP A 29 -15.25 12.00 -18.17
CA ASP A 29 -14.37 11.76 -19.33
C ASP A 29 -15.14 10.86 -20.32
N VAL A 30 -15.69 11.43 -21.39
CA VAL A 30 -16.58 10.71 -22.30
C VAL A 30 -15.86 10.26 -23.57
N ARG A 31 -15.97 8.97 -23.85
CA ARG A 31 -15.60 8.37 -25.15
C ARG A 31 -16.85 7.89 -25.87
N VAL A 32 -16.83 7.89 -27.17
CA VAL A 32 -18.00 7.54 -27.99
C VAL A 32 -17.68 6.45 -29.01
N ALA A 33 -18.65 5.57 -29.27
CA ALA A 33 -18.59 4.54 -30.28
C ALA A 33 -19.91 4.53 -31.10
N GLU A 34 -19.85 4.07 -32.35
CA GLU A 34 -20.99 4.01 -33.26
C GLU A 34 -21.71 2.65 -33.20
N HIS A 35 -21.03 1.61 -32.77
CA HIS A 35 -21.53 0.24 -32.65
C HIS A 35 -20.69 -0.59 -31.70
N GLY A 36 -21.13 -1.80 -31.33
CA GLY A 36 -20.52 -2.64 -30.31
C GLY A 36 -19.08 -3.02 -30.59
N GLU A 37 -18.68 -3.32 -31.85
CA GLU A 37 -17.27 -3.66 -32.13
C GLU A 37 -16.31 -2.50 -31.88
N GLN A 38 -16.72 -1.27 -32.22
CA GLN A 38 -15.92 -0.10 -31.92
C GLN A 38 -15.82 0.10 -30.39
N ALA A 39 -16.92 -0.13 -29.68
CA ALA A 39 -16.93 -0.06 -28.22
C ALA A 39 -15.97 -1.07 -27.59
N LEU A 40 -15.92 -2.33 -28.04
CA LEU A 40 -14.98 -3.34 -27.55
C LEU A 40 -13.52 -2.89 -27.69
N ARG A 41 -13.14 -2.39 -28.88
CA ARG A 41 -11.77 -1.87 -29.09
C ARG A 41 -11.41 -0.73 -28.13
N LEU A 42 -12.38 0.15 -27.81
CA LEU A 42 -12.17 1.23 -26.86
C LEU A 42 -12.06 0.73 -25.41
N VAL A 43 -12.81 -0.32 -25.07
CA VAL A 43 -12.73 -0.96 -23.74
C VAL A 43 -11.40 -1.69 -23.55
N GLU A 44 -10.92 -2.42 -24.58
CA GLU A 44 -9.61 -3.08 -24.59
C GLU A 44 -8.46 -2.08 -24.38
N ALA A 45 -8.53 -0.92 -25.04
CA ALA A 45 -7.51 0.12 -24.87
C ALA A 45 -7.54 0.75 -23.46
N ARG A 46 -8.72 0.94 -22.90
CA ARG A 46 -8.93 1.46 -21.54
C ARG A 46 -10.35 1.17 -21.08
N ALA A 47 -10.52 0.40 -20.02
CA ALA A 47 -11.83 0.11 -19.44
C ALA A 47 -12.49 1.41 -18.91
N PRO A 48 -13.81 1.66 -19.22
CA PRO A 48 -14.55 2.76 -18.66
C PRO A 48 -15.15 2.39 -17.29
N ASP A 49 -15.51 3.42 -16.49
CA ASP A 49 -16.23 3.23 -15.23
C ASP A 49 -17.73 2.89 -15.46
N LEU A 50 -18.28 3.19 -16.64
CA LEU A 50 -19.65 2.85 -17.03
C LEU A 50 -19.82 2.91 -18.54
N ILE A 51 -20.69 2.04 -19.08
CA ILE A 51 -21.12 2.05 -20.50
C ILE A 51 -22.59 2.41 -20.58
N VAL A 52 -22.92 3.36 -21.47
CA VAL A 52 -24.28 3.69 -21.90
C VAL A 52 -24.42 3.27 -23.35
N SER A 53 -25.30 2.31 -23.67
CA SER A 53 -25.41 1.75 -25.01
C SER A 53 -26.84 1.75 -25.51
N ASP A 54 -27.04 2.12 -26.78
CA ASP A 54 -28.26 1.73 -27.50
C ASP A 54 -28.30 0.20 -27.63
N ILE A 55 -29.51 -0.34 -27.71
CA ILE A 55 -29.75 -1.77 -27.98
C ILE A 55 -29.58 -2.06 -29.47
N MET A 56 -30.25 -1.29 -30.33
CA MET A 56 -30.35 -1.56 -31.76
C MET A 56 -29.30 -0.76 -32.53
N MET A 57 -28.20 -1.42 -32.86
CA MET A 57 -27.10 -0.81 -33.62
C MET A 57 -26.66 -1.74 -34.76
N PRO A 58 -26.11 -1.20 -35.86
CA PRO A 58 -25.52 -2.01 -36.93
C PRO A 58 -24.24 -2.70 -36.46
N VAL A 59 -23.78 -3.69 -37.20
CA VAL A 59 -22.54 -4.45 -37.01
C VAL A 59 -22.59 -5.32 -35.77
N MET A 60 -22.69 -4.74 -34.57
CA MET A 60 -22.86 -5.41 -33.29
C MET A 60 -23.85 -4.62 -32.45
N ASP A 61 -24.92 -5.25 -32.03
CA ASP A 61 -25.94 -4.66 -31.19
C ASP A 61 -25.53 -4.59 -29.72
N GLY A 62 -26.30 -3.87 -28.91
CA GLY A 62 -25.99 -3.67 -27.49
C GLY A 62 -26.01 -4.96 -26.66
N PHE A 63 -26.82 -5.96 -27.03
CA PHE A 63 -26.86 -7.25 -26.33
C PHE A 63 -25.65 -8.11 -26.64
N ALA A 64 -25.18 -8.09 -27.88
CA ALA A 64 -23.94 -8.77 -28.27
C ALA A 64 -22.74 -8.13 -27.61
N LEU A 65 -22.70 -6.80 -27.53
CA LEU A 65 -21.68 -6.06 -26.78
C LEU A 65 -21.66 -6.46 -25.31
N LEU A 66 -22.82 -6.43 -24.63
CA LEU A 66 -22.92 -6.82 -23.22
C LEU A 66 -22.47 -8.26 -23.01
N ALA A 67 -22.89 -9.19 -23.90
CA ALA A 67 -22.50 -10.60 -23.79
C ALA A 67 -20.98 -10.80 -23.93
N ALA A 68 -20.34 -10.07 -24.84
CA ALA A 68 -18.89 -10.09 -25.01
C ALA A 68 -18.17 -9.58 -23.75
N LEU A 69 -18.62 -8.45 -23.17
CA LEU A 69 -18.05 -7.87 -21.96
C LEU A 69 -18.21 -8.80 -20.73
N ARG A 70 -19.35 -9.49 -20.61
CA ARG A 70 -19.62 -10.42 -19.49
C ARG A 70 -18.88 -11.76 -19.62
N ALA A 71 -18.32 -12.07 -20.80
CA ALA A 71 -17.52 -13.26 -21.03
C ALA A 71 -16.07 -13.11 -20.54
N GLU A 72 -15.59 -11.87 -20.36
CA GLU A 72 -14.20 -11.58 -20.00
C GLU A 72 -14.12 -11.08 -18.55
N PRO A 73 -13.34 -11.74 -17.66
CA PRO A 73 -13.22 -11.35 -16.25
C PRO A 73 -12.78 -9.90 -16.03
N ALA A 74 -11.98 -9.35 -16.95
CA ALA A 74 -11.49 -7.97 -16.85
C ALA A 74 -12.60 -6.90 -17.09
N THR A 75 -13.70 -7.27 -17.75
CA THR A 75 -14.77 -6.35 -18.15
C THR A 75 -16.15 -6.75 -17.65
N GLU A 76 -16.29 -7.94 -17.07
CA GLU A 76 -17.59 -8.47 -16.61
C GLU A 76 -18.28 -7.58 -15.57
N ALA A 77 -17.51 -6.85 -14.75
CA ALA A 77 -18.00 -6.00 -13.69
C ALA A 77 -18.29 -4.56 -14.13
N ILE A 78 -18.02 -4.17 -15.38
CA ILE A 78 -18.27 -2.80 -15.86
C ILE A 78 -19.78 -2.53 -15.85
N PRO A 79 -20.25 -1.49 -15.13
CA PRO A 79 -21.65 -1.11 -15.11
C PRO A 79 -22.17 -0.75 -16.50
N PHE A 80 -23.41 -1.16 -16.79
CA PHE A 80 -23.98 -1.04 -18.12
C PHE A 80 -25.42 -0.53 -18.07
N ILE A 81 -25.70 0.55 -18.81
CA ILE A 81 -27.05 1.13 -18.99
C ILE A 81 -27.47 0.95 -20.45
N PHE A 82 -28.67 0.41 -20.66
CA PHE A 82 -29.28 0.41 -21.99
C PHE A 82 -30.17 1.62 -22.24
N LEU A 83 -30.06 2.16 -23.43
CA LEU A 83 -31.06 3.08 -24.02
C LEU A 83 -31.99 2.25 -24.90
N THR A 84 -33.30 2.21 -24.58
CA THR A 84 -34.29 1.31 -25.24
C THR A 84 -35.41 2.08 -25.92
N ALA A 85 -35.95 1.55 -27.01
CA ALA A 85 -37.22 2.05 -27.55
C ALA A 85 -38.41 1.52 -26.72
N LYS A 86 -39.56 2.21 -26.77
CA LYS A 86 -40.78 1.85 -26.02
C LYS A 86 -41.34 0.47 -26.39
N SER A 87 -41.00 -0.04 -27.60
CA SER A 87 -41.45 -1.32 -28.17
C SER A 87 -40.69 -2.56 -27.62
N ASP A 88 -39.62 -2.38 -26.84
CA ASP A 88 -38.70 -3.46 -26.51
C ASP A 88 -38.96 -4.09 -25.13
N GLU A 89 -40.24 -4.24 -24.72
CA GLU A 89 -40.58 -4.88 -23.42
C GLU A 89 -40.01 -6.30 -23.27
N LEU A 90 -40.01 -7.10 -24.36
CA LEU A 90 -39.36 -8.42 -24.39
C LEU A 90 -37.83 -8.35 -24.30
N ALA A 91 -37.21 -7.27 -24.74
CA ALA A 91 -35.78 -7.02 -24.59
C ALA A 91 -35.43 -6.66 -23.15
N ARG A 92 -36.30 -5.99 -22.41
CA ARG A 92 -36.16 -5.73 -20.97
C ARG A 92 -36.09 -7.01 -20.13
N GLU A 93 -36.99 -7.97 -20.38
CA GLU A 93 -36.94 -9.26 -19.64
C GLU A 93 -35.66 -10.07 -19.93
N LYS A 94 -35.21 -10.05 -21.18
CA LYS A 94 -33.95 -10.73 -21.56
C LYS A 94 -32.71 -10.07 -20.98
N GLY A 95 -32.71 -8.76 -20.85
CA GLY A 95 -31.58 -8.02 -20.33
C GLY A 95 -31.44 -8.08 -18.79
N LEU A 96 -32.56 -8.05 -18.05
CA LEU A 96 -32.59 -8.24 -16.59
C LEU A 96 -31.96 -9.56 -16.16
N ARG A 97 -32.06 -10.60 -16.99
CA ARG A 97 -31.41 -11.90 -16.78
C ARG A 97 -29.91 -11.90 -17.13
N LYS A 98 -29.40 -10.84 -17.80
CA LYS A 98 -28.01 -10.77 -18.31
C LYS A 98 -27.09 -9.80 -17.57
N GLY A 99 -27.51 -9.29 -16.40
CA GLY A 99 -26.65 -8.47 -15.54
C GLY A 99 -26.48 -7.03 -16.01
N VAL A 100 -27.56 -6.38 -16.44
CA VAL A 100 -27.62 -4.93 -16.73
C VAL A 100 -27.94 -4.17 -15.45
N ASP A 101 -27.32 -3.03 -15.26
CA ASP A 101 -27.51 -2.21 -14.06
C ASP A 101 -28.73 -1.30 -14.16
N ASP A 102 -29.07 -0.80 -15.37
CA ASP A 102 -30.25 0.03 -15.58
C ASP A 102 -30.69 0.10 -17.06
N TYR A 103 -31.95 0.61 -17.28
CA TYR A 103 -32.54 0.85 -18.58
C TYR A 103 -33.18 2.24 -18.63
N LEU A 104 -32.99 2.95 -19.74
CA LEU A 104 -33.66 4.20 -20.01
C LEU A 104 -34.44 4.13 -21.32
N THR A 105 -35.74 4.36 -21.27
CA THR A 105 -36.62 4.28 -22.47
C THR A 105 -36.59 5.59 -23.24
N LYS A 106 -36.32 5.53 -24.56
CA LYS A 106 -36.40 6.66 -25.48
C LYS A 106 -37.88 7.04 -25.76
N PRO A 107 -38.27 8.32 -25.76
CA PRO A 107 -37.46 9.49 -25.43
C PRO A 107 -37.25 9.63 -23.92
N PHE A 108 -36.03 9.99 -23.53
CA PHE A 108 -35.64 10.17 -22.11
C PHE A 108 -35.13 11.60 -21.84
N ASP A 109 -35.25 12.02 -20.62
CA ASP A 109 -34.60 13.25 -20.13
C ASP A 109 -33.10 12.99 -19.89
N ILE A 110 -32.27 13.85 -20.50
CA ILE A 110 -30.82 13.73 -20.41
C ILE A 110 -30.33 13.99 -18.99
N ASP A 111 -30.95 14.89 -18.24
CA ASP A 111 -30.56 15.17 -16.85
C ASP A 111 -30.93 13.97 -15.96
N HIS A 112 -31.98 13.24 -16.29
CA HIS A 112 -32.29 11.95 -15.64
C HIS A 112 -31.20 10.88 -15.95
N LEU A 113 -30.76 10.77 -17.22
CA LEU A 113 -29.64 9.87 -17.58
C LEU A 113 -28.38 10.24 -16.82
N ILE A 114 -28.00 11.52 -16.77
CA ILE A 114 -26.82 12.00 -16.04
C ILE A 114 -26.91 11.59 -14.56
N SER A 115 -28.05 11.81 -13.92
CA SER A 115 -28.26 11.43 -12.51
C SER A 115 -28.11 9.92 -12.28
N ARG A 116 -28.59 9.09 -13.21
CA ARG A 116 -28.43 7.63 -13.15
C ARG A 116 -26.98 7.19 -13.31
N VAL A 117 -26.29 7.76 -14.28
CA VAL A 117 -24.85 7.52 -14.48
C VAL A 117 -24.08 7.87 -13.21
N GLU A 118 -24.31 9.04 -12.62
CA GLU A 118 -23.67 9.47 -11.36
C GLU A 118 -23.93 8.47 -10.23
N GLN A 119 -25.17 8.07 -10.01
CA GLN A 119 -25.54 7.13 -8.95
C GLN A 119 -24.87 5.77 -9.12
N ILE A 120 -24.82 5.22 -10.33
CA ILE A 120 -24.23 3.91 -10.59
C ILE A 120 -22.71 3.97 -10.44
N VAL A 121 -22.06 4.98 -11.04
CA VAL A 121 -20.60 5.20 -10.91
C VAL A 121 -20.21 5.37 -9.45
N GLN A 122 -20.90 6.23 -8.71
CA GLN A 122 -20.65 6.46 -7.29
C GLN A 122 -20.83 5.18 -6.46
N ARG A 123 -21.90 4.41 -6.72
CA ARG A 123 -22.16 3.14 -6.04
C ARG A 123 -21.05 2.12 -6.32
N SER A 124 -20.61 1.99 -7.57
CA SER A 124 -19.54 1.10 -7.98
C SER A 124 -18.23 1.48 -7.29
N GLN A 125 -17.85 2.75 -7.31
CA GLN A 125 -16.65 3.27 -6.65
C GLN A 125 -16.68 3.04 -5.14
N VAL A 126 -17.80 3.32 -4.48
CA VAL A 126 -17.96 3.05 -3.03
C VAL A 126 -17.84 1.56 -2.73
N TYR A 127 -18.40 0.69 -3.56
CA TYR A 127 -18.29 -0.77 -3.39
C TYR A 127 -16.85 -1.25 -3.55
N GLN A 128 -16.16 -0.82 -4.61
CA GLN A 128 -14.74 -1.15 -4.84
C GLN A 128 -13.86 -0.63 -3.71
N THR A 129 -14.05 0.61 -3.28
CA THR A 129 -13.31 1.17 -2.15
C THR A 129 -13.52 0.35 -0.87
N ARG A 130 -14.77 -0.02 -0.57
CA ARG A 130 -15.07 -0.85 0.63
C ARG A 130 -14.48 -2.25 0.54
N LEU A 131 -14.51 -2.87 -0.65
CA LEU A 131 -13.92 -4.19 -0.87
C LEU A 131 -12.40 -4.13 -0.71
N ASN A 132 -11.76 -3.16 -1.35
CA ASN A 132 -10.32 -2.95 -1.23
C ASN A 132 -9.91 -2.65 0.23
N ALA A 133 -10.70 -1.82 0.94
CA ALA A 133 -10.48 -1.54 2.35
C ALA A 133 -10.63 -2.78 3.24
N LYS A 134 -11.59 -3.65 2.95
CA LYS A 134 -11.76 -4.92 3.70
C LYS A 134 -10.58 -5.86 3.46
N ILE A 135 -10.26 -6.13 2.20
CA ILE A 135 -9.12 -6.97 1.84
C ILE A 135 -7.84 -6.38 2.43
N GLY A 136 -7.70 -5.06 2.34
CA GLY A 136 -6.57 -4.35 2.87
C GLY A 136 -6.38 -4.52 4.37
N ARG A 137 -7.43 -4.40 5.17
CA ARG A 137 -7.36 -4.66 6.62
C ARG A 137 -6.99 -6.11 6.93
N ASP A 138 -7.62 -7.06 6.25
CA ASP A 138 -7.33 -8.48 6.46
C ASP A 138 -5.85 -8.85 6.17
N PHE A 139 -5.20 -8.15 5.23
CA PHE A 139 -3.77 -8.30 4.97
C PHE A 139 -2.91 -7.56 6.01
N SER A 140 -3.22 -6.30 6.34
CA SER A 140 -2.46 -5.50 7.30
C SER A 140 -2.43 -6.16 8.68
N ASP A 141 -3.56 -6.74 9.12
CA ASP A 141 -3.64 -7.47 10.40
C ASP A 141 -2.71 -8.70 10.46
N ARG A 142 -2.21 -9.17 9.31
CA ARG A 142 -1.29 -10.31 9.20
C ARG A 142 0.16 -9.91 8.94
N LEU A 143 0.39 -8.70 8.47
CA LEU A 143 1.73 -8.16 8.21
C LEU A 143 2.40 -7.64 9.47
N LEU A 144 1.62 -7.33 10.51
CA LEU A 144 2.11 -6.77 11.75
C LEU A 144 1.92 -7.77 12.90
N PRO A 145 2.91 -7.92 13.80
CA PRO A 145 2.78 -8.78 14.96
C PRO A 145 1.80 -8.19 15.98
N ARG A 146 1.06 -9.05 16.66
CA ARG A 146 0.13 -8.65 17.74
C ARG A 146 0.82 -8.31 19.04
N GLU A 147 2.01 -8.84 19.25
CA GLU A 147 2.81 -8.64 20.44
C GLU A 147 4.21 -8.15 20.05
N MET A 148 4.81 -7.34 20.89
CA MET A 148 6.17 -6.84 20.67
C MET A 148 7.17 -7.70 21.43
N PRO A 149 8.42 -7.81 20.93
CA PRO A 149 9.50 -8.52 21.63
C PRO A 149 9.76 -7.84 22.98
N ALA A 150 9.93 -8.63 24.04
CA ALA A 150 10.15 -8.13 25.38
C ALA A 150 11.37 -8.77 26.03
N ALA A 151 12.22 -7.95 26.65
CA ALA A 151 13.37 -8.41 27.42
C ALA A 151 13.53 -7.54 28.68
N PRO A 152 14.04 -8.12 29.82
CA PRO A 152 14.28 -7.35 31.01
C PRO A 152 15.25 -6.17 30.79
N GLY A 153 14.91 -5.00 31.34
CA GLY A 153 15.69 -3.77 31.18
C GLY A 153 15.53 -3.08 29.83
N TYR A 154 14.53 -3.51 29.05
CA TYR A 154 14.22 -2.92 27.77
C TYR A 154 12.72 -2.60 27.64
N ARG A 155 12.43 -1.54 26.93
CA ARG A 155 11.09 -1.15 26.52
C ARG A 155 11.01 -1.11 25.00
N THR A 156 10.03 -1.80 24.43
CA THR A 156 9.73 -1.76 22.98
C THR A 156 8.42 -1.05 22.74
N ILE A 157 8.38 -0.15 21.75
CA ILE A 157 7.19 0.58 21.35
C ILE A 157 7.08 0.47 19.84
N PHE A 158 5.89 0.20 19.37
CA PHE A 158 5.59 0.08 17.95
C PHE A 158 4.43 0.98 17.57
N PHE A 159 4.56 1.62 16.41
CA PHE A 159 3.49 2.40 15.80
C PHE A 159 3.48 2.12 14.31
N SER A 160 2.30 1.91 13.75
CA SER A 160 2.11 1.82 12.30
C SER A 160 0.84 2.55 11.92
N ARG A 161 0.92 3.33 10.87
CA ARG A 161 -0.20 4.04 10.28
C ARG A 161 -0.10 4.02 8.76
N PRO A 162 -0.89 3.19 8.08
CA PRO A 162 -0.98 3.21 6.63
C PRO A 162 -1.65 4.50 6.15
N LYS A 163 -1.20 5.04 5.02
CA LYS A 163 -1.79 6.21 4.35
C LYS A 163 -3.17 5.89 3.77
N GLU A 164 -3.27 4.74 3.14
CA GLU A 164 -4.49 4.22 2.52
C GLU A 164 -4.85 2.86 3.14
N ASP A 165 -5.92 2.23 2.67
CA ASP A 165 -6.31 0.90 3.12
C ASP A 165 -5.28 -0.18 2.70
N GLY A 166 -4.01 0.05 2.99
CA GLY A 166 -2.87 -0.84 2.91
C GLY A 166 -1.59 -0.29 2.33
N GLY A 167 -0.58 -0.32 3.18
CA GLY A 167 0.78 0.01 2.85
C GLY A 167 1.66 -1.18 2.51
N GLY A 168 2.85 -0.88 1.96
CA GLY A 168 3.96 -1.81 1.75
C GLY A 168 4.77 -2.09 3.01
N ASP A 169 4.57 -1.31 4.07
CA ASP A 169 5.32 -1.41 5.33
C ASP A 169 5.07 -2.75 6.02
N LEU A 170 6.14 -3.41 6.43
CA LEU A 170 6.10 -4.64 7.20
C LEU A 170 7.00 -4.57 8.43
N PHE A 171 6.55 -5.23 9.50
CA PHE A 171 7.33 -5.48 10.70
C PHE A 171 7.07 -6.90 11.18
N ASP A 172 8.14 -7.62 11.48
CA ASP A 172 8.05 -8.96 12.05
C ASP A 172 9.19 -9.22 13.02
N TRP A 173 9.02 -10.21 13.89
CA TRP A 173 10.08 -10.65 14.77
C TRP A 173 9.95 -12.13 15.14
N THR A 174 11.08 -12.73 15.44
CA THR A 174 11.13 -14.10 15.97
C THR A 174 12.22 -14.21 17.04
N ARG A 175 11.97 -15.01 18.08
CA ARG A 175 12.95 -15.29 19.11
C ARG A 175 13.85 -16.43 18.63
N THR A 176 15.17 -16.24 18.77
CA THR A 176 16.16 -17.26 18.45
C THR A 176 16.41 -18.19 19.65
N GLY A 177 16.96 -19.38 19.40
CA GLY A 177 17.17 -20.41 20.43
C GLY A 177 18.16 -20.02 21.53
N ASP A 178 18.98 -19.01 21.28
CA ASP A 178 19.97 -18.45 22.21
C ASP A 178 19.47 -17.21 23.00
N GLY A 179 18.16 -16.90 22.84
CA GLY A 179 17.50 -15.82 23.58
C GLY A 179 17.59 -14.43 22.95
N ALA A 180 18.22 -14.31 21.79
CA ALA A 180 18.17 -13.09 20.98
C ALA A 180 16.85 -13.00 20.19
N TYR A 181 16.64 -11.86 19.51
CA TYR A 181 15.49 -11.61 18.66
C TYR A 181 15.96 -11.21 17.26
N LEU A 182 15.41 -11.83 16.23
CA LEU A 182 15.49 -11.33 14.87
C LEU A 182 14.30 -10.40 14.61
N LEU A 183 14.59 -9.17 14.22
CA LEU A 183 13.61 -8.12 13.93
C LEU A 183 13.73 -7.77 12.45
N THR A 184 12.62 -7.60 11.80
CA THR A 184 12.52 -7.27 10.36
C THR A 184 11.69 -6.01 10.22
N VAL A 185 12.23 -4.99 9.57
CA VAL A 185 11.52 -3.77 9.16
C VAL A 185 11.72 -3.64 7.66
N GLY A 186 10.68 -3.43 6.90
CA GLY A 186 10.80 -3.28 5.46
C GLY A 186 9.69 -2.47 4.84
N ASP A 187 9.94 -2.01 3.64
CA ASP A 187 8.96 -1.40 2.77
C ASP A 187 9.08 -1.97 1.36
N ILE A 188 7.95 -2.27 0.76
CA ILE A 188 7.86 -2.90 -0.55
C ILE A 188 7.27 -1.93 -1.55
N MET A 189 7.97 -1.75 -2.65
CA MET A 189 7.51 -0.91 -3.75
C MET A 189 6.15 -1.35 -4.29
N GLY A 190 5.24 -0.39 -4.41
CA GLY A 190 3.93 -0.61 -4.99
C GLY A 190 2.85 0.27 -4.36
N LYS A 191 1.63 0.19 -4.91
CA LYS A 191 0.47 0.93 -4.37
C LYS A 191 -0.77 0.05 -4.33
N GLY A 192 -1.60 0.29 -3.33
CA GLY A 192 -2.90 -0.37 -3.22
C GLY A 192 -2.81 -1.86 -2.91
N LEU A 193 -3.73 -2.63 -3.48
CA LEU A 193 -3.88 -4.06 -3.20
C LEU A 193 -2.69 -4.91 -3.69
N GLN A 194 -2.05 -4.50 -4.78
CA GLN A 194 -0.90 -5.21 -5.34
C GLN A 194 0.32 -5.13 -4.41
N ALA A 195 0.61 -3.94 -3.85
CA ALA A 195 1.68 -3.78 -2.86
C ALA A 195 1.48 -4.68 -1.65
N LYS A 196 0.24 -4.82 -1.17
CA LYS A 196 -0.08 -5.73 -0.06
C LYS A 196 0.15 -7.19 -0.38
N PHE A 197 -0.24 -7.61 -1.59
CA PHE A 197 0.01 -8.97 -2.04
C PHE A 197 1.51 -9.26 -2.05
N TYR A 198 2.31 -8.33 -2.58
CA TYR A 198 3.76 -8.46 -2.58
C TYR A 198 4.34 -8.43 -1.17
N ALA A 199 3.88 -7.52 -0.30
CA ALA A 199 4.32 -7.45 1.09
C ALA A 199 4.04 -8.77 1.85
N PHE A 200 2.86 -9.35 1.65
CA PHE A 200 2.51 -10.63 2.26
C PHE A 200 3.37 -11.79 1.73
N SER A 201 3.57 -11.85 0.41
CA SER A 201 4.42 -12.86 -0.21
C SER A 201 5.87 -12.73 0.27
N PHE A 202 6.38 -11.50 0.30
CA PHE A 202 7.70 -11.18 0.75
C PHE A 202 7.94 -11.56 2.22
N LEU A 203 7.01 -11.21 3.11
CA LEU A 203 7.08 -11.61 4.52
C LEU A 203 7.08 -13.13 4.67
N SER A 204 6.35 -13.85 3.82
CA SER A 204 6.36 -15.31 3.80
C SER A 204 7.72 -15.88 3.42
N TYR A 205 8.41 -15.28 2.44
CA TYR A 205 9.79 -15.63 2.08
C TYR A 205 10.76 -15.37 3.23
N ILE A 206 10.68 -14.19 3.84
CA ILE A 206 11.53 -13.83 5.00
C ILE A 206 11.33 -14.85 6.12
N ARG A 207 10.10 -15.13 6.51
CA ARG A 207 9.78 -16.11 7.59
C ARG A 207 10.31 -17.50 7.26
N SER A 208 10.08 -17.96 6.04
CA SER A 208 10.54 -19.28 5.58
C SER A 208 12.07 -19.37 5.61
N THR A 209 12.76 -18.33 5.14
CA THR A 209 14.21 -18.24 5.12
C THR A 209 14.77 -18.25 6.55
N ILE A 210 14.22 -17.41 7.43
CA ILE A 210 14.60 -17.37 8.84
C ILE A 210 14.43 -18.76 9.46
N HIS A 211 13.26 -19.40 9.34
CA HIS A 211 13.03 -20.72 9.93
C HIS A 211 13.95 -21.80 9.38
N ALA A 212 14.27 -21.77 8.08
CA ALA A 212 15.18 -22.72 7.48
C ALA A 212 16.62 -22.53 7.96
N MET A 213 17.07 -21.30 8.13
CA MET A 213 18.47 -20.95 8.42
C MET A 213 18.79 -20.80 9.90
N LEU A 214 17.83 -20.64 10.79
CA LEU A 214 18.04 -20.47 12.24
C LEU A 214 18.89 -21.57 12.91
N ARG A 215 18.98 -22.76 12.27
CA ARG A 215 19.82 -23.87 12.74
C ARG A 215 21.29 -23.74 12.31
N THR A 216 21.59 -22.94 11.31
CA THR A 216 22.91 -22.85 10.67
C THR A 216 23.56 -21.49 10.85
N THR A 217 22.76 -20.44 10.83
CA THR A 217 23.24 -19.07 11.01
C THR A 217 22.15 -18.20 11.60
N VAL A 218 22.58 -17.17 12.32
CA VAL A 218 21.73 -16.07 12.82
C VAL A 218 22.28 -14.70 12.35
N SER A 219 23.19 -14.71 11.35
CA SER A 219 23.74 -13.51 10.73
C SER A 219 22.66 -12.82 9.89
N PRO A 220 22.29 -11.55 10.18
CA PRO A 220 21.40 -10.76 9.36
C PRO A 220 21.82 -10.68 7.88
N ALA A 221 23.12 -10.50 7.62
CA ALA A 221 23.66 -10.43 6.26
C ALA A 221 23.48 -11.72 5.48
N ALA A 222 23.75 -12.87 6.10
CA ALA A 222 23.56 -14.18 5.47
C ALA A 222 22.08 -14.46 5.17
N LEU A 223 21.18 -14.09 6.08
CA LEU A 223 19.74 -14.18 5.87
C LEU A 223 19.27 -13.23 4.74
N MET A 224 19.78 -12.00 4.73
CA MET A 224 19.48 -10.99 3.70
C MET A 224 19.90 -11.46 2.30
N THR A 225 21.12 -11.99 2.17
CA THR A 225 21.63 -12.55 0.91
C THR A 225 20.71 -13.66 0.42
N ARG A 226 20.28 -14.56 1.30
CA ARG A 226 19.40 -15.66 0.91
C ARG A 226 18.01 -15.17 0.48
N VAL A 227 17.46 -14.17 1.17
CA VAL A 227 16.19 -13.54 0.78
C VAL A 227 16.32 -12.91 -0.60
N ASN A 228 17.42 -12.18 -0.88
CA ASN A 228 17.68 -11.56 -2.17
C ASN A 228 17.76 -12.61 -3.31
N GLU A 229 18.49 -13.71 -3.10
CA GLU A 229 18.56 -14.81 -4.05
C GLU A 229 17.19 -15.42 -4.36
N MET A 230 16.35 -15.60 -3.35
CA MET A 230 15.01 -16.17 -3.53
C MET A 230 14.10 -15.23 -4.32
N LEU A 231 14.15 -13.94 -4.05
CA LEU A 231 13.34 -12.94 -4.75
C LEU A 231 13.68 -12.85 -6.24
N ILE A 232 14.96 -12.75 -6.56
CA ILE A 232 15.42 -12.60 -7.95
C ILE A 232 15.07 -13.83 -8.80
N ASN A 233 14.99 -15.00 -8.18
CA ASN A 233 14.64 -16.24 -8.87
C ASN A 233 13.12 -16.54 -8.89
N ASP A 234 12.28 -15.70 -8.31
CA ASP A 234 10.84 -15.90 -8.26
C ASP A 234 10.15 -15.19 -9.43
N GLN A 235 9.48 -15.96 -10.31
CA GLN A 235 8.79 -15.43 -11.48
C GLN A 235 7.56 -14.57 -11.15
N VAL A 236 6.97 -14.71 -9.96
CA VAL A 236 5.77 -13.96 -9.54
C VAL A 236 6.16 -12.60 -8.97
N LEU A 237 7.35 -12.51 -8.36
CA LEU A 237 7.91 -11.30 -7.76
C LEU A 237 8.94 -10.62 -8.67
N GLU A 238 9.05 -11.05 -9.93
CA GLU A 238 9.89 -10.42 -10.94
C GLU A 238 9.56 -8.92 -11.01
N GLU A 239 10.59 -8.08 -11.03
CA GLU A 239 10.48 -6.62 -10.96
C GLU A 239 9.95 -6.05 -9.61
N THR A 240 9.84 -6.86 -8.56
CA THR A 240 9.50 -6.35 -7.23
C THR A 240 10.77 -6.03 -6.46
N PHE A 241 10.89 -4.78 -6.01
CA PHE A 241 12.00 -4.30 -5.19
C PHE A 241 11.50 -4.00 -3.78
N ALA A 242 12.38 -4.22 -2.80
CA ALA A 242 12.04 -3.91 -1.42
C ALA A 242 13.24 -3.35 -0.66
N SER A 243 12.98 -2.40 0.19
CA SER A 243 13.93 -2.01 1.22
C SER A 243 13.74 -2.88 2.46
N LEU A 244 14.84 -3.36 3.07
CA LEU A 244 14.77 -4.25 4.22
C LEU A 244 15.88 -3.96 5.22
N LEU A 245 15.50 -3.83 6.49
CA LEU A 245 16.39 -3.82 7.64
C LEU A 245 16.17 -5.09 8.44
N LEU A 246 17.17 -5.94 8.52
CA LEU A 246 17.17 -7.16 9.32
C LEU A 246 18.11 -6.99 10.49
N MET A 247 17.61 -7.18 11.71
CA MET A 247 18.38 -6.93 12.94
C MET A 247 18.32 -8.14 13.86
N ARG A 248 19.45 -8.49 14.44
CA ARG A 248 19.57 -9.42 15.56
C ARG A 248 19.81 -8.62 16.82
N TRP A 249 18.79 -8.49 17.64
CA TRP A 249 18.88 -7.86 18.95
C TRP A 249 19.29 -8.89 20.01
N GLU A 250 20.38 -8.63 20.70
CA GLU A 250 20.99 -9.44 21.76
C GLU A 250 20.84 -8.72 23.11
N PRO A 251 19.71 -8.87 23.83
CA PRO A 251 19.49 -8.16 25.09
C PRO A 251 20.57 -8.41 26.15
N ALA A 252 21.06 -9.65 26.24
CA ALA A 252 22.08 -10.04 27.20
C ALA A 252 23.45 -9.35 26.95
N ASN A 253 23.74 -9.02 25.69
CA ASN A 253 24.99 -8.37 25.28
C ASN A 253 24.80 -6.86 25.06
N HIS A 254 23.57 -6.34 25.24
CA HIS A 254 23.22 -4.95 24.97
C HIS A 254 23.62 -4.48 23.57
N ARG A 255 23.41 -5.31 22.57
CA ARG A 255 23.91 -5.13 21.20
C ARG A 255 22.85 -5.45 20.18
N VAL A 256 22.92 -4.77 19.04
CA VAL A 256 22.17 -5.08 17.82
C VAL A 256 23.15 -5.31 16.69
N VAL A 257 23.10 -6.48 16.05
CA VAL A 257 23.78 -6.75 14.78
C VAL A 257 22.73 -6.58 13.66
N TYR A 258 23.06 -5.89 12.58
CA TYR A 258 22.11 -5.62 11.52
C TYR A 258 22.74 -5.70 10.13
N ALA A 259 21.90 -5.97 9.13
CA ALA A 259 22.15 -5.75 7.71
C ALA A 259 21.02 -4.86 7.15
N ASN A 260 21.36 -3.95 6.24
CA ASN A 260 20.43 -2.96 5.69
C ASN A 260 20.48 -2.98 4.17
N ALA A 261 19.39 -3.38 3.53
CA ALA A 261 19.21 -3.39 2.08
C ALA A 261 18.35 -2.20 1.65
N GLY A 262 18.96 -1.03 1.49
CA GLY A 262 18.28 0.18 1.00
C GLY A 262 17.23 0.79 1.92
N HIS A 263 17.10 0.31 3.16
CA HIS A 263 16.11 0.82 4.11
C HIS A 263 16.63 2.07 4.85
N CYS A 264 15.70 2.84 5.45
CA CYS A 264 16.05 3.97 6.31
C CYS A 264 17.03 3.54 7.39
N ARG A 265 18.07 4.35 7.60
CA ARG A 265 19.13 4.01 8.58
C ARG A 265 18.59 4.10 10.01
N PRO A 266 18.77 3.06 10.84
CA PRO A 266 18.43 3.15 12.25
C PRO A 266 19.13 4.33 12.93
N ILE A 267 18.44 4.95 13.88
CA ILE A 267 18.98 6.08 14.65
C ILE A 267 19.18 5.62 16.09
N LEU A 268 20.44 5.64 16.56
CA LEU A 268 20.76 5.46 17.97
C LEU A 268 20.63 6.81 18.68
N VAL A 269 19.77 6.87 19.68
CA VAL A 269 19.45 8.07 20.45
C VAL A 269 19.98 7.87 21.88
N GLY A 270 21.04 8.58 22.23
CA GLY A 270 21.68 8.52 23.54
C GLY A 270 21.54 9.80 24.35
N PRO A 271 22.09 9.83 25.58
CA PRO A 271 22.10 11.05 26.38
C PRO A 271 22.85 12.21 25.74
N ASP A 272 23.89 11.90 24.98
CA ASP A 272 24.79 12.88 24.36
C ASP A 272 24.37 13.32 22.97
N GLY A 273 23.32 12.71 22.41
CA GLY A 273 22.83 13.04 21.07
C GLY A 273 22.28 11.84 20.32
N ALA A 274 21.88 12.10 19.08
CA ALA A 274 21.43 11.09 18.14
C ALA A 274 22.48 10.86 17.06
N SER A 275 22.77 9.60 16.74
CA SER A 275 23.66 9.18 15.66
C SER A 275 22.96 8.19 14.74
N MET A 276 23.17 8.32 13.44
CA MET A 276 22.66 7.37 12.46
C MET A 276 23.60 6.18 12.33
N ALA A 277 23.01 4.99 12.14
CA ALA A 277 23.78 3.80 11.80
C ALA A 277 24.54 4.02 10.48
N ASP A 278 25.73 3.46 10.41
CA ASP A 278 26.54 3.53 9.20
C ASP A 278 25.96 2.63 8.11
N HIS A 279 25.92 3.12 6.90
CA HIS A 279 25.74 2.37 5.67
C HIS A 279 24.37 1.68 5.44
N SER A 280 23.98 1.67 4.17
CA SER A 280 22.92 0.84 3.60
C SER A 280 23.44 0.25 2.31
N ASP A 281 23.22 -1.05 2.11
CA ASP A 281 23.56 -1.76 0.88
C ASP A 281 22.45 -1.57 -0.16
N LEU A 282 22.60 -2.22 -1.31
CA LEU A 282 21.62 -2.16 -2.40
C LEU A 282 20.28 -2.81 -1.98
N ILE A 283 19.17 -2.25 -2.47
CA ILE A 283 17.82 -2.79 -2.21
C ILE A 283 17.70 -4.24 -2.69
N LEU A 284 16.81 -5.00 -2.08
CA LEU A 284 16.52 -6.38 -2.48
C LEU A 284 15.85 -6.44 -3.85
N GLY A 285 16.17 -7.49 -4.61
CA GLY A 285 15.58 -7.75 -5.93
C GLY A 285 16.31 -7.08 -7.10
N LEU A 286 17.26 -6.18 -6.84
CA LEU A 286 17.91 -5.39 -7.91
C LEU A 286 19.11 -6.10 -8.55
N ASP A 287 20.02 -6.68 -7.76
CA ASP A 287 21.23 -7.33 -8.24
C ASP A 287 21.50 -8.63 -7.46
N PRO A 288 21.59 -9.78 -8.16
CA PRO A 288 21.90 -11.07 -7.53
C PRO A 288 23.30 -11.14 -6.94
N GLY A 289 24.22 -10.29 -7.42
CA GLY A 289 25.60 -10.22 -6.93
C GLY A 289 25.80 -9.37 -5.67
N THR A 290 24.72 -8.77 -5.12
CA THR A 290 24.82 -7.92 -3.94
C THR A 290 25.30 -8.71 -2.72
N VAL A 291 26.36 -8.22 -2.09
CA VAL A 291 26.91 -8.76 -0.82
C VAL A 291 26.46 -7.83 0.31
N TYR A 292 25.70 -8.38 1.25
CA TYR A 292 25.31 -7.68 2.46
C TYR A 292 26.32 -7.93 3.57
N GLU A 293 26.47 -6.96 4.48
CA GLU A 293 27.42 -7.03 5.58
C GLU A 293 26.74 -6.90 6.94
N ASP A 294 27.18 -7.73 7.92
CA ASP A 294 26.78 -7.57 9.31
C ASP A 294 27.51 -6.37 9.93
N ARG A 295 26.72 -5.47 10.50
CA ARG A 295 27.21 -4.33 11.28
C ARG A 295 26.65 -4.40 12.69
N ALA A 296 27.27 -3.73 13.62
CA ALA A 296 26.88 -3.79 15.01
C ALA A 296 26.75 -2.41 15.64
N LEU A 297 25.74 -2.29 16.49
CA LEU A 297 25.49 -1.13 17.33
C LEU A 297 25.41 -1.60 18.78
N GLU A 298 26.19 -0.96 19.65
CA GLU A 298 26.02 -1.11 21.09
C GLU A 298 24.84 -0.25 21.55
N LEU A 299 24.10 -0.75 22.55
CA LEU A 299 23.00 -0.02 23.18
C LEU A 299 23.45 0.42 24.59
N PRO A 300 24.00 1.62 24.75
CA PRO A 300 24.36 2.15 26.05
C PRO A 300 23.16 2.21 27.02
N PRO A 301 23.36 2.25 28.33
CA PRO A 301 22.31 2.55 29.28
C PRO A 301 21.60 3.87 28.92
N ASP A 302 20.29 3.96 29.13
CA ASP A 302 19.46 5.12 28.79
C ASP A 302 19.56 5.55 27.34
N SER A 303 19.72 4.60 26.42
CA SER A 303 19.67 4.85 24.99
C SER A 303 18.46 4.16 24.33
N ALA A 304 18.14 4.59 23.11
CA ALA A 304 17.10 3.97 22.30
C ALA A 304 17.57 3.81 20.85
N LEU A 305 17.15 2.74 20.20
CA LEU A 305 17.27 2.55 18.76
C LEU A 305 15.91 2.79 18.12
N LEU A 306 15.87 3.75 17.19
CA LEU A 306 14.72 4.07 16.37
C LEU A 306 14.88 3.45 14.97
N CYS A 307 13.95 2.60 14.56
CA CYS A 307 13.80 2.11 13.21
C CYS A 307 12.48 2.64 12.64
N TYR A 308 12.46 3.04 11.39
CA TYR A 308 11.31 3.71 10.79
C TYR A 308 11.30 3.56 9.27
N THR A 309 10.14 3.73 8.64
CA THR A 309 9.97 3.75 7.19
C THR A 309 10.01 5.17 6.62
N ASP A 310 10.22 5.30 5.33
CA ASP A 310 10.51 6.55 4.63
C ASP A 310 9.38 7.59 4.75
N GLY A 311 8.13 7.20 4.92
CA GLY A 311 7.04 8.13 5.18
C GLY A 311 7.26 9.05 6.39
N LEU A 312 8.22 8.72 7.27
CA LEU A 312 8.58 9.60 8.36
C LEU A 312 9.59 10.68 7.93
N ASN A 313 10.66 10.33 7.22
CA ASN A 313 11.70 11.29 6.78
C ASN A 313 11.30 12.05 5.50
N GLU A 314 10.42 11.50 4.67
CA GLU A 314 9.88 12.16 3.49
C GLU A 314 8.73 13.12 3.80
N GLN A 315 8.17 13.08 5.01
CA GLN A 315 7.14 14.03 5.44
C GLN A 315 7.61 15.47 5.21
N VAL A 316 6.76 16.29 4.56
CA VAL A 316 7.09 17.68 4.20
C VAL A 316 6.86 18.62 5.39
N ALA A 317 7.90 19.32 5.77
CA ALA A 317 7.85 20.35 6.80
C ALA A 317 7.20 21.66 6.28
N ARG A 318 6.78 22.56 7.18
CA ARG A 318 6.21 23.88 6.82
C ARG A 318 7.14 24.74 5.96
N SER A 319 8.43 24.47 5.97
CA SER A 319 9.40 25.12 5.10
C SER A 319 9.29 24.71 3.62
N GLY A 320 8.53 23.66 3.32
CA GLY A 320 8.45 23.05 2.00
C GLY A 320 9.55 22.00 1.72
N ALA A 321 10.48 21.78 2.65
CA ALA A 321 11.49 20.73 2.56
C ALA A 321 11.05 19.48 3.33
N MET A 322 11.52 18.30 2.94
CA MET A 322 11.36 17.07 3.72
C MET A 322 12.11 17.18 5.05
N PHE A 323 11.63 16.48 6.10
CA PHE A 323 12.36 16.42 7.38
C PHE A 323 13.73 15.77 7.21
N GLY A 324 13.82 14.76 6.33
CA GLY A 324 15.03 13.96 6.15
C GLY A 324 15.43 13.22 7.41
N GLU A 325 16.49 12.41 7.33
CA GLU A 325 17.01 11.65 8.46
C GLU A 325 17.44 12.56 9.64
N GLY A 326 18.01 13.73 9.34
CA GLY A 326 18.41 14.71 10.36
C GLY A 326 17.25 15.28 11.17
N GLY A 327 16.11 15.52 10.51
CA GLY A 327 14.88 15.98 11.17
C GLY A 327 14.27 14.89 12.05
N VAL A 328 14.29 13.64 11.60
CA VAL A 328 13.83 12.49 12.39
C VAL A 328 14.75 12.30 13.62
N ALA A 329 16.07 12.37 13.44
CA ALA A 329 17.05 12.25 14.53
C ALA A 329 16.85 13.33 15.60
N LEU A 330 16.64 14.58 15.19
CA LEU A 330 16.34 15.68 16.12
C LEU A 330 15.04 15.44 16.90
N GLY A 331 13.98 15.03 16.21
CA GLY A 331 12.69 14.70 16.85
C GLY A 331 12.81 13.55 17.83
N ALA A 332 13.56 12.49 17.47
CA ALA A 332 13.83 11.34 18.32
C ALA A 332 14.64 11.73 19.57
N GLN A 333 15.64 12.59 19.42
CA GLN A 333 16.41 13.11 20.55
C GLN A 333 15.54 13.89 21.54
N LEU A 334 14.65 14.72 21.06
CA LEU A 334 13.70 15.46 21.89
C LEU A 334 12.70 14.57 22.61
N ALA A 335 12.35 13.45 21.98
CA ALA A 335 11.37 12.50 22.51
C ALA A 335 11.96 11.46 23.49
N ARG A 336 13.27 11.28 23.53
CA ARG A 336 13.96 10.18 24.25
C ARG A 336 13.51 10.00 25.68
N SER A 337 13.43 11.07 26.44
CA SER A 337 13.11 11.04 27.88
C SER A 337 11.61 11.18 28.19
N ALA A 338 10.76 11.17 27.17
CA ALA A 338 9.31 11.26 27.36
C ALA A 338 8.72 9.90 27.79
N ASP A 339 7.63 9.93 28.55
CA ASP A 339 6.90 8.71 28.91
C ASP A 339 6.37 7.95 27.68
N GLN A 340 6.04 8.67 26.62
CA GLN A 340 5.56 8.15 25.34
C GLN A 340 6.43 8.68 24.18
N PRO A 341 7.68 8.18 24.01
CA PRO A 341 8.63 8.78 23.08
C PRO A 341 8.15 8.77 21.63
N VAL A 342 7.56 7.68 21.16
CA VAL A 342 7.04 7.60 19.79
C VAL A 342 5.90 8.61 19.57
N HIS A 343 4.95 8.72 20.51
CA HIS A 343 3.89 9.70 20.44
C HIS A 343 4.43 11.14 20.44
N THR A 344 5.43 11.42 21.28
CA THR A 344 6.10 12.73 21.37
C THR A 344 6.81 13.07 20.06
N LEU A 345 7.56 12.13 19.47
CA LEU A 345 8.20 12.27 18.16
C LEU A 345 7.17 12.62 17.07
N LEU A 346 6.13 11.81 16.93
CA LEU A 346 5.11 12.01 15.90
C LEU A 346 4.37 13.33 16.07
N THR A 347 4.01 13.70 17.31
CA THR A 347 3.35 14.97 17.59
C THR A 347 4.27 16.16 17.27
N TRP A 348 5.58 16.07 17.61
CA TRP A 348 6.55 17.07 17.28
C TRP A 348 6.70 17.27 15.77
N MET A 349 6.74 16.19 14.98
CA MET A 349 6.80 16.23 13.52
C MET A 349 5.52 16.82 12.94
N MET A 350 4.35 16.31 13.33
CA MET A 350 3.06 16.82 12.83
C MET A 350 2.85 18.31 13.13
N SER A 351 3.30 18.80 14.28
CA SER A 351 3.21 20.22 14.61
C SER A 351 4.05 21.11 13.69
N ARG A 352 5.00 20.54 12.94
CA ARG A 352 5.94 21.22 12.03
C ARG A 352 5.72 20.86 10.57
N SER A 353 4.85 19.88 10.28
CA SER A 353 4.48 19.49 8.93
C SER A 353 3.63 20.55 8.24
N GLN A 354 3.70 20.58 6.92
CA GLN A 354 2.88 21.44 6.07
C GLN A 354 1.40 21.06 6.21
N GLU A 355 1.10 19.74 6.18
CA GLU A 355 -0.22 19.21 6.47
C GLU A 355 -0.21 18.39 7.78
N PRO A 356 -1.30 18.41 8.59
CA PRO A 356 -1.38 17.69 9.86
C PRO A 356 -1.76 16.21 9.65
N LYS A 357 -1.24 15.59 8.59
CA LYS A 357 -1.41 14.17 8.26
C LYS A 357 -0.13 13.65 7.61
N PHE A 358 0.10 12.35 7.74
CA PHE A 358 1.19 11.69 7.01
C PHE A 358 0.85 11.59 5.52
N GLU A 359 1.85 11.83 4.68
CA GLU A 359 1.74 11.80 3.22
C GLU A 359 2.04 10.41 2.66
N ASP A 360 2.63 9.52 3.46
CA ASP A 360 2.87 8.12 3.15
C ASP A 360 2.65 7.20 4.34
N ASP A 361 2.84 5.88 4.15
CA ASP A 361 2.83 4.89 5.21
C ASP A 361 3.91 5.22 6.24
N VAL A 362 3.60 5.07 7.50
CA VAL A 362 4.56 5.32 8.59
C VAL A 362 4.57 4.15 9.54
N LEU A 363 5.73 3.56 9.66
CA LEU A 363 6.04 2.56 10.67
C LEU A 363 7.19 3.06 11.53
N VAL A 364 7.06 2.87 12.83
CA VAL A 364 8.08 3.24 13.83
C VAL A 364 8.23 2.10 14.83
N PHE A 365 9.42 1.60 14.98
CA PHE A 365 9.82 0.70 16.05
C PHE A 365 10.90 1.37 16.92
N TRP A 366 10.61 1.43 18.22
CA TRP A 366 11.47 2.06 19.24
C TRP A 366 11.88 1.00 20.23
N LEU A 367 13.20 0.73 20.32
CA LEU A 367 13.81 -0.18 21.28
C LEU A 367 14.64 0.64 22.26
N GLN A 368 14.19 0.77 23.49
CA GLN A 368 14.84 1.56 24.52
C GLN A 368 15.46 0.66 25.59
N ARG A 369 16.75 0.85 25.85
CA ARG A 369 17.42 0.30 27.05
C ARG A 369 17.17 1.25 28.20
N GLU A 370 16.62 0.73 29.29
CA GLU A 370 16.36 1.51 30.50
C GLU A 370 17.69 1.88 31.18
N ALA A 371 17.68 2.99 31.95
CA ALA A 371 18.78 3.36 32.78
C ALA A 371 19.03 2.26 33.84
N GLU A 372 20.29 1.96 34.12
CA GLU A 372 20.61 1.09 35.24
C GLU A 372 20.12 1.74 36.54
N ARG A 373 19.12 1.12 37.20
CA ARG A 373 18.72 1.58 38.54
C ARG A 373 19.91 1.41 39.46
N THR A 374 20.52 2.52 39.87
CA THR A 374 21.51 2.48 40.92
C THR A 374 20.89 1.90 42.20
N ALA A 375 21.55 0.94 42.82
CA ALA A 375 21.08 0.23 44.01
C ALA A 375 20.79 1.14 45.24
N ARG A 376 20.80 2.47 45.05
CA ARG A 376 20.45 3.48 46.04
C ARG A 376 18.98 3.88 46.11
N GLU A 377 18.16 3.51 45.12
CA GLU A 377 16.72 3.84 45.10
C GLU A 377 15.80 2.70 45.52
N ALA A 378 16.39 1.54 45.90
CA ALA A 378 15.65 0.37 46.34
C ALA A 378 15.84 0.07 47.87
N ALA A 379 16.32 1.06 48.63
CA ALA A 379 16.49 0.92 50.09
C ALA A 379 15.50 1.81 50.85
#